data_de888bd2cb58945d9dbb21960aae1eb5
#
_entry.id   de888bd2cb58945d9dbb21960aae1eb5
#
_cell.length_a   1.000
_cell.length_b   1.000
_cell.length_c   1.000
_cell.angle_alpha   90.00
_cell.angle_beta   90.00
_cell.angle_gamma   90.00
#
_symmetry.space_group_name_H-M   'P 1'
#
loop_
_entity.id
_entity.type
_entity.pdbx_description
1 polymer ?
#
loop_
_entity_poly.entity_id
_entity_poly.type
_entity_poly.pdbx_seq_one_letter_code
_entity_poly.pdbx_strand_id
1 'polypeptide(L)' 'SGPADLALSILMQYLGDRCLAERLHQEFKWDVVAGFKHRRWVLTGAEIAAWLRERGIHVGVRDVVYEGRRLTRE' A
#
# COMPACT_ATOMS: atom_id res chain seq x y z
N SER A 1 -12.55 -2.48 -8.44
CA SER A 1 -11.84 -3.44 -7.60
C SER A 1 -10.51 -3.79 -8.25
N GLY A 2 -9.67 -4.45 -7.49
CA GLY A 2 -8.40 -4.88 -8.00
C GLY A 2 -7.25 -4.15 -7.35
N PRO A 3 -6.04 -4.29 -7.93
CA PRO A 3 -4.83 -3.77 -7.29
C PRO A 3 -4.84 -2.26 -7.04
N ALA A 4 -5.41 -1.49 -7.95
CA ALA A 4 -5.44 -0.04 -7.78
C ALA A 4 -6.33 0.35 -6.59
N ASP A 5 -7.47 -0.31 -6.45
CA ASP A 5 -8.35 -0.03 -5.33
C ASP A 5 -7.72 -0.41 -4.01
N LEU A 6 -7.01 -1.53 -3.99
CA LEU A 6 -6.31 -1.96 -2.78
C LEU A 6 -5.22 -0.97 -2.42
N ALA A 7 -4.44 -0.54 -3.41
CA ALA A 7 -3.37 0.43 -3.19
C ALA A 7 -3.93 1.73 -2.62
N LEU A 8 -5.02 2.21 -3.19
CA LEU A 8 -5.66 3.44 -2.72
C LEU A 8 -6.15 3.28 -1.29
N SER A 9 -6.79 2.16 -1.01
CA SER A 9 -7.34 1.90 0.32
C SER A 9 -6.24 1.87 1.38
N ILE A 10 -5.15 1.19 1.09
CA ILE A 10 -4.03 1.11 2.04
C ILE A 10 -3.46 2.49 2.30
N LEU A 11 -3.19 3.25 1.24
CA LEU A 11 -2.59 4.58 1.39
C LEU A 11 -3.53 5.55 2.09
N MET A 12 -4.84 5.45 1.82
CA MET A 12 -5.79 6.32 2.50
C MET A 12 -5.80 6.05 4.00
N GLN A 13 -5.77 4.79 4.37
CA GLN A 13 -5.75 4.46 5.79
C GLN A 13 -4.45 4.89 6.45
N TYR A 14 -3.34 4.68 5.77
CA TYR A 14 -2.05 4.99 6.36
C TYR A 14 -1.82 6.49 6.46
N LEU A 15 -2.15 7.24 5.42
CA LEU A 15 -1.86 8.67 5.36
C LEU A 15 -2.94 9.52 5.99
N GLY A 16 -4.18 9.09 5.93
CA GLY A 16 -5.29 9.92 6.35
C GLY A 16 -5.49 11.13 5.45
N ASP A 17 -5.00 11.06 4.21
CA ASP A 17 -5.02 12.18 3.27
C ASP A 17 -5.41 11.62 1.91
N ARG A 18 -6.64 11.88 1.52
CA ARG A 18 -7.17 11.31 0.28
C ARG A 18 -6.46 11.85 -0.95
N CYS A 19 -6.20 13.15 -0.96
CA CYS A 19 -5.55 13.75 -2.13
C CYS A 19 -4.18 13.15 -2.37
N LEU A 20 -3.41 13.01 -1.31
CA LEU A 20 -2.07 12.45 -1.43
C LEU A 20 -2.15 10.97 -1.81
N ALA A 21 -3.08 10.24 -1.19
CA ALA A 21 -3.24 8.83 -1.53
C ALA A 21 -3.60 8.66 -2.99
N GLU A 22 -4.49 9.49 -3.52
CA GLU A 22 -4.87 9.39 -4.92
C GLU A 22 -3.71 9.69 -5.85
N ARG A 23 -2.86 10.63 -5.47
CA ARG A 23 -1.71 10.98 -6.29
C ARG A 23 -0.68 9.85 -6.34
N LEU A 24 -0.57 9.09 -5.27
CA LEU A 24 0.49 8.09 -5.14
C LEU A 24 0.05 6.67 -5.47
N HIS A 25 -1.26 6.42 -5.50
CA HIS A 25 -1.71 5.03 -5.46
C HIS A 25 -1.35 4.22 -6.71
N GLN A 26 -1.27 4.85 -7.88
CA GLN A 26 -0.92 4.10 -9.09
C GLN A 26 0.52 3.60 -9.01
N GLU A 27 1.43 4.47 -8.56
CA GLU A 27 2.82 4.07 -8.41
C GLU A 27 2.97 3.02 -7.31
N PHE A 28 2.26 3.21 -6.20
CA PHE A 28 2.27 2.25 -5.11
C PHE A 28 1.74 0.89 -5.58
N LYS A 29 0.73 0.90 -6.41
CA LYS A 29 0.21 -0.33 -6.99
C LYS A 29 1.29 -1.11 -7.72
N TRP A 30 2.03 -0.43 -8.59
CA TRP A 30 3.06 -1.09 -9.37
C TRP A 30 4.25 -1.53 -8.52
N ASP A 31 4.64 -0.71 -7.56
CA ASP A 31 5.83 -0.98 -6.78
C ASP A 31 5.61 -2.00 -5.69
N VAL A 32 4.42 -2.02 -5.10
CA VAL A 32 4.16 -2.80 -3.89
C VAL A 32 3.10 -3.84 -4.10
N VAL A 33 1.90 -3.42 -4.49
CA VAL A 33 0.76 -4.33 -4.56
C VAL A 33 0.94 -5.39 -5.63
N ALA A 34 1.51 -5.00 -6.76
CA ALA A 34 1.75 -5.94 -7.84
C ALA A 34 2.73 -7.05 -7.46
N GLY A 35 3.52 -6.81 -6.42
CA GLY A 35 4.45 -7.80 -5.92
C GLY A 35 3.86 -8.81 -4.95
N PHE A 36 2.59 -8.68 -4.62
CA PHE A 36 1.93 -9.64 -3.74
C PHE A 36 1.69 -10.94 -4.50
N LYS A 37 2.65 -11.84 -4.43
CA LYS A 37 2.62 -13.04 -5.26
C LYS A 37 2.08 -14.26 -4.54
N HIS A 38 1.96 -14.17 -3.23
CA HIS A 38 1.46 -15.28 -2.43
C HIS A 38 -0.03 -15.14 -2.25
N ARG A 39 -0.68 -16.23 -1.93
CA ARG A 39 -2.11 -16.21 -1.66
C ARG A 39 -2.43 -15.30 -0.49
N ARG A 40 -1.52 -15.25 0.47
CA ARG A 40 -1.63 -14.33 1.61
C ARG A 40 -0.50 -13.34 1.52
N TRP A 41 -0.80 -12.11 1.87
CA TRP A 41 0.21 -11.05 1.84
C TRP A 41 0.13 -10.25 3.12
N VAL A 42 1.26 -9.70 3.49
CA VAL A 42 1.40 -8.86 4.68
C VAL A 42 2.21 -7.62 4.29
N LEU A 43 1.77 -6.47 4.75
CA LEU A 43 2.46 -5.21 4.50
C LEU A 43 2.45 -4.41 5.79
N THR A 44 3.64 -4.04 6.26
CA THR A 44 3.78 -3.33 7.53
C THR A 44 3.82 -1.83 7.31
N GLY A 45 3.50 -1.09 8.38
CA GLY A 45 3.62 0.37 8.34
C GLY A 45 5.04 0.82 8.06
N ALA A 46 6.03 0.09 8.57
CA ALA A 46 7.44 0.43 8.32
C ALA A 46 7.77 0.33 6.83
N GLU A 47 7.23 -0.69 6.17
CA GLU A 47 7.45 -0.84 4.74
C GLU A 47 6.81 0.28 3.94
N ILE A 48 5.60 0.69 4.35
CA ILE A 48 4.92 1.80 3.68
C ILE A 48 5.71 3.09 3.90
N ALA A 49 6.15 3.34 5.13
CA ALA A 49 6.91 4.54 5.43
C ALA A 49 8.22 4.59 4.64
N ALA A 50 8.88 3.46 4.46
CA ALA A 50 10.12 3.41 3.68
C ALA A 50 9.84 3.75 2.22
N TRP A 51 8.76 3.23 1.66
CA TRP A 51 8.39 3.54 0.28
C TRP A 51 8.12 5.04 0.11
N LEU A 52 7.41 5.62 1.08
CA LEU A 52 7.11 7.05 1.06
C LEU A 52 8.38 7.88 1.17
N ARG A 53 9.30 7.47 2.04
CA ARG A 53 10.55 8.21 2.24
C ARG A 53 11.37 8.27 0.97
N GLU A 54 11.37 7.21 0.19
CA GLU A 54 12.09 7.21 -1.08
C GLU A 54 11.56 8.27 -2.04
N ARG A 55 10.34 8.72 -1.83
CA ARG A 55 9.72 9.75 -2.65
C ARG A 55 9.73 11.12 -1.97
N GLY A 56 10.51 11.25 -0.91
CA GLY A 56 10.64 12.52 -0.22
C GLY A 56 9.48 12.81 0.71
N ILE A 57 8.64 11.83 1.00
CA ILE A 57 7.49 12.03 1.88
C ILE A 57 7.84 11.40 3.22
N HIS A 58 8.06 12.26 4.20
CA HIS A 58 8.50 11.82 5.52
C HIS A 58 7.32 11.87 6.48
N VAL A 59 6.82 10.71 6.83
CA VAL A 59 5.72 10.57 7.79
C VAL A 59 6.19 9.67 8.91
N GLY A 60 5.54 9.77 10.04
CA GLY A 60 5.85 8.90 11.16
C GLY A 60 5.56 7.46 10.80
N VAL A 61 6.39 6.55 11.32
CA VAL A 61 6.16 5.13 11.12
C VAL A 61 5.03 4.71 12.06
N ARG A 62 3.97 4.16 11.47
CA ARG A 62 2.84 3.69 12.24
C ARG A 62 2.97 2.18 12.43
N ASP A 63 2.68 1.75 13.64
CA ASP A 63 2.77 0.33 13.99
C ASP A 63 1.48 -0.36 13.57
N VAL A 64 1.34 -0.53 12.26
CA VAL A 64 0.16 -1.17 11.68
C VAL A 64 0.61 -2.26 10.73
N VAL A 65 -0.26 -3.22 10.54
CA VAL A 65 -0.03 -4.31 9.60
C VAL A 65 -1.29 -4.46 8.77
N TYR A 66 -1.10 -4.44 7.48
CA TYR A 66 -2.18 -4.72 6.53
C TYR A 66 -1.95 -6.12 5.99
N GLU A 67 -3.00 -6.89 5.90
CA GLU A 67 -2.87 -8.24 5.38
C GLU A 67 -4.14 -8.62 4.67
N GLY A 68 -4.00 -9.57 3.77
CA GLY A 68 -5.13 -10.02 3.02
C GLY A 68 -4.84 -11.32 2.34
N ARG A 69 -5.84 -11.77 1.63
CA ARG A 69 -5.73 -12.98 0.84
C ARG A 69 -5.90 -12.60 -0.62
N ARG A 70 -4.92 -12.96 -1.40
CA ARG A 70 -5.03 -12.73 -2.82
C ARG A 70 -5.96 -13.79 -3.40
N LEU A 71 -7.01 -13.33 -4.04
CA LEU A 71 -7.95 -14.23 -4.69
C LEU A 71 -7.40 -14.60 -6.05
N THR A 72 -7.32 -15.89 -6.30
CA THR A 72 -6.88 -16.39 -7.59
C THR A 72 -7.98 -17.21 -8.19
N ARG A 73 -8.10 -17.12 -9.49
CA ARG A 73 -9.04 -17.96 -10.23
C ARG A 73 -8.32 -19.25 -10.56
N GLU A 74 -8.95 -20.31 -10.21
CA GLU A 74 -8.35 -21.63 -10.43
C GLU A 74 -8.81 -22.25 -11.72
#